data_87eb1a9cd1adb55502e2f62bf252d8eb
#
_entry.id   87eb1a9cd1adb55502e2f62bf252d8eb
#
_cell.length_a   1.000
_cell.length_b   1.000
_cell.length_c   1.000
_cell.angle_alpha   90.00
_cell.angle_beta   90.00
_cell.angle_gamma   90.00
#
_symmetry.space_group_name_H-M   'P 1'
#
loop_
_entity.id
_entity.type
_entity.pdbx_description
1 polymer ?
#
loop_
_entity_poly.entity_id
_entity_poly.type
_entity_poly.pdbx_seq_one_letter_code
_entity_poly.pdbx_strand_id
1 'polypeptide(L)'
;MALSLRNKSFVLRKEDAEHNWLVVDADKQIVGRLATQIATVLMGKHKPTYTPHVLCGDFVVVINAERVRFTGKEMGHPEIPYYTKKMGLKEYEKFTGYPGGRKIETAEQVWKRRPEMITTEAVRRMLPKNRLGRQMLKMLKVYKGAEHPHQAQQPEAFPDYLLNR
;
A
#
# COMPACT_ATOMS: atom_id res chain seq x y z
N MET A 1 -2.68 -51.99 -8.23
CA MET A 1 -3.61 -50.84 -8.04
C MET A 1 -2.79 -49.56 -8.09
N ALA A 2 -2.83 -48.81 -9.19
CA ALA A 2 -2.16 -47.51 -9.29
C ALA A 2 -2.99 -46.47 -8.53
N LEU A 3 -2.46 -45.97 -7.44
CA LEU A 3 -3.00 -44.82 -6.73
C LEU A 3 -2.89 -43.61 -7.66
N SER A 4 -3.99 -43.25 -8.32
CA SER A 4 -4.12 -41.99 -9.01
C SER A 4 -4.00 -40.88 -7.99
N LEU A 5 -2.79 -40.36 -7.79
CA LEU A 5 -2.54 -39.11 -7.10
C LEU A 5 -3.16 -37.98 -7.95
N ARG A 6 -4.47 -37.77 -7.80
CA ARG A 6 -5.11 -36.56 -8.32
C ARG A 6 -4.53 -35.39 -7.55
N ASN A 7 -3.55 -34.72 -8.12
CA ASN A 7 -3.07 -33.42 -7.65
C ASN A 7 -4.24 -32.43 -7.75
N LYS A 8 -5.05 -32.36 -6.71
CA LYS A 8 -6.08 -31.34 -6.60
C LYS A 8 -5.41 -30.03 -6.22
N SER A 9 -5.44 -29.05 -7.11
CA SER A 9 -5.03 -27.69 -6.79
C SER A 9 -5.97 -27.12 -5.70
N PHE A 10 -5.38 -26.48 -4.69
CA PHE A 10 -6.15 -25.81 -3.64
C PHE A 10 -6.79 -24.54 -4.21
N VAL A 11 -8.06 -24.33 -3.92
CA VAL A 11 -8.79 -23.10 -4.24
C VAL A 11 -9.52 -22.66 -2.98
N LEU A 12 -9.15 -21.48 -2.46
CA LEU A 12 -9.79 -20.90 -1.30
C LEU A 12 -11.22 -20.43 -1.66
N ARG A 13 -12.20 -20.75 -0.81
CA ARG A 13 -13.54 -20.20 -0.92
C ARG A 13 -13.59 -18.83 -0.26
N LYS A 14 -14.52 -17.99 -0.70
CA LYS A 14 -14.69 -16.64 -0.13
C LYS A 14 -15.07 -16.68 1.36
N GLU A 15 -15.77 -17.71 1.78
CA GLU A 15 -16.26 -17.90 3.16
C GLU A 15 -15.13 -18.30 4.11
N ASP A 16 -14.11 -18.99 3.57
CA ASP A 16 -12.95 -19.48 4.34
C ASP A 16 -11.78 -18.45 4.34
N ALA A 17 -11.98 -17.27 3.76
CA ALA A 17 -10.95 -16.25 3.68
C ALA A 17 -10.84 -15.49 5.02
N GLU A 18 -9.75 -15.69 5.73
CA GLU A 18 -9.41 -14.96 6.94
C GLU A 18 -8.67 -13.66 6.61
N HIS A 19 -9.01 -12.58 7.32
CA HIS A 19 -8.43 -11.25 7.15
C HIS A 19 -7.89 -10.72 8.47
N ASN A 20 -6.58 -10.69 8.60
CA ASN A 20 -5.90 -10.12 9.76
C ASN A 20 -5.70 -8.62 9.61
N TRP A 21 -5.41 -7.93 10.70
CA TRP A 21 -5.05 -6.54 10.70
C TRP A 21 -3.56 -6.38 11.00
N LEU A 22 -2.87 -5.65 10.14
CA LEU A 22 -1.43 -5.42 10.26
C LEU A 22 -1.16 -3.93 10.35
N VAL A 23 -0.23 -3.52 11.21
CA VAL A 23 0.24 -2.14 11.30
C VAL A 23 1.68 -2.02 10.82
N VAL A 24 1.96 -1.01 10.00
CA VAL A 24 3.29 -0.70 9.50
C VAL A 24 3.62 0.77 9.73
N ASP A 25 4.82 1.03 10.23
CA ASP A 25 5.34 2.39 10.37
C ASP A 25 6.05 2.80 9.08
N ALA A 26 5.63 3.93 8.52
CA ALA A 26 6.20 4.50 7.31
C ALA A 26 7.40 5.42 7.56
N ASP A 27 7.77 5.67 8.84
CA ASP A 27 8.91 6.56 9.15
C ASP A 27 10.19 6.07 8.47
N LYS A 28 10.87 6.97 7.76
CA LYS A 28 12.09 6.72 6.99
C LYS A 28 11.98 5.68 5.87
N GLN A 29 10.81 5.08 5.66
CA GLN A 29 10.63 4.07 4.62
C GLN A 29 10.58 4.69 3.22
N ILE A 30 11.16 3.98 2.24
CA ILE A 30 11.11 4.41 0.84
C ILE A 30 9.72 4.05 0.27
N VAL A 31 8.97 5.08 -0.20
CA VAL A 31 7.60 4.94 -0.74
C VAL A 31 7.43 3.72 -1.65
N GLY A 32 8.32 3.55 -2.63
CA GLY A 32 8.20 2.46 -3.62
C GLY A 32 8.36 1.08 -3.01
N ARG A 33 9.33 0.89 -2.13
CA ARG A 33 9.59 -0.39 -1.45
C ARG A 33 8.45 -0.73 -0.50
N LEU A 34 8.07 0.22 0.35
CA LEU A 34 6.94 0.07 1.26
C LEU A 34 5.65 -0.28 0.50
N ALA A 35 5.34 0.44 -0.59
CA ALA A 35 4.15 0.20 -1.39
C ALA A 35 4.13 -1.21 -2.02
N THR A 36 5.27 -1.76 -2.44
CA THR A 36 5.37 -3.13 -2.98
C THR A 36 5.02 -4.16 -1.91
N GLN A 37 5.53 -3.98 -0.69
CA GLN A 37 5.29 -4.87 0.44
C GLN A 37 3.82 -4.84 0.85
N ILE A 38 3.25 -3.64 1.01
CA ILE A 38 1.83 -3.44 1.29
C ILE A 38 0.95 -4.07 0.20
N ALA A 39 1.28 -3.87 -1.08
CA ALA A 39 0.53 -4.46 -2.18
C ALA A 39 0.57 -6.00 -2.16
N THR A 40 1.70 -6.61 -1.79
CA THR A 40 1.84 -8.06 -1.63
C THR A 40 0.89 -8.59 -0.55
N VAL A 41 0.79 -7.90 0.58
CA VAL A 41 -0.12 -8.26 1.70
C VAL A 41 -1.58 -8.07 1.31
N LEU A 42 -1.94 -6.93 0.72
CA LEU A 42 -3.30 -6.64 0.27
C LEU A 42 -3.80 -7.62 -0.79
N MET A 43 -2.92 -8.14 -1.65
CA MET A 43 -3.25 -9.21 -2.60
C MET A 43 -3.35 -10.59 -1.94
N GLY A 44 -2.78 -10.77 -0.75
CA GLY A 44 -2.72 -12.06 -0.06
C GLY A 44 -1.59 -12.98 -0.54
N LYS A 45 -0.61 -12.46 -1.31
CA LYS A 45 0.51 -13.26 -1.85
C LYS A 45 1.50 -13.77 -0.80
N HIS A 46 1.41 -13.30 0.44
CA HIS A 46 2.19 -13.79 1.58
C HIS A 46 1.60 -15.07 2.18
N LYS A 47 0.34 -15.38 1.87
CA LYS A 47 -0.37 -16.57 2.37
C LYS A 47 -0.23 -17.77 1.42
N PRO A 48 -0.05 -18.99 1.93
CA PRO A 48 -0.02 -20.20 1.09
C PRO A 48 -1.37 -20.49 0.43
N THR A 49 -2.45 -19.98 1.00
CA THR A 49 -3.84 -20.13 0.52
C THR A 49 -4.22 -19.14 -0.59
N TYR A 50 -3.26 -18.37 -1.11
CA TYR A 50 -3.50 -17.35 -2.12
C TYR A 50 -4.28 -17.90 -3.33
N THR A 51 -5.40 -17.24 -3.64
CA THR A 51 -6.24 -17.54 -4.79
C THR A 51 -6.53 -16.24 -5.56
N PRO A 52 -6.16 -16.13 -6.86
CA PRO A 52 -6.18 -14.85 -7.59
C PRO A 52 -7.54 -14.18 -7.74
N HIS A 53 -8.64 -14.95 -7.75
CA HIS A 53 -10.00 -14.43 -7.93
C HIS A 53 -10.75 -14.18 -6.63
N VAL A 54 -10.17 -14.53 -5.48
CA VAL A 54 -10.73 -14.31 -4.15
C VAL A 54 -9.97 -13.21 -3.43
N LEU A 55 -10.67 -12.44 -2.59
CA LEU A 55 -10.05 -11.46 -1.71
C LEU A 55 -9.42 -12.21 -0.53
N CYS A 56 -8.11 -12.48 -0.61
CA CYS A 56 -7.36 -13.26 0.38
C CYS A 56 -6.46 -12.39 1.27
N GLY A 57 -6.30 -11.12 0.91
CA GLY A 57 -5.38 -10.19 1.58
C GLY A 57 -5.84 -9.78 2.97
N ASP A 58 -4.92 -9.15 3.70
CA ASP A 58 -5.13 -8.63 5.04
C ASP A 58 -5.33 -7.12 5.03
N PHE A 59 -5.93 -6.59 6.09
CA PHE A 59 -6.02 -5.15 6.30
C PHE A 59 -4.65 -4.60 6.69
N VAL A 60 -4.26 -3.47 6.10
CA VAL A 60 -3.00 -2.81 6.43
C VAL A 60 -3.28 -1.39 6.90
N VAL A 61 -2.79 -1.08 8.10
CA VAL A 61 -2.81 0.25 8.70
C VAL A 61 -1.41 0.84 8.58
N VAL A 62 -1.26 1.94 7.86
CA VAL A 62 0.00 2.66 7.72
C VAL A 62 -0.05 3.88 8.61
N ILE A 63 0.93 4.02 9.51
CA ILE A 63 1.09 5.18 10.38
C ILE A 63 2.29 6.02 9.93
N ASN A 64 2.38 7.26 10.38
CA ASN A 64 3.45 8.21 10.06
C ASN A 64 3.64 8.45 8.55
N ALA A 65 2.55 8.46 7.77
CA ALA A 65 2.62 8.61 6.31
C ALA A 65 3.24 9.94 5.86
N GLU A 66 3.36 10.94 6.73
CA GLU A 66 4.05 12.21 6.48
C GLU A 66 5.58 12.07 6.46
N ARG A 67 6.12 10.99 7.06
CA ARG A 67 7.55 10.75 7.21
C ARG A 67 8.12 9.78 6.19
N VAL A 68 7.32 9.45 5.18
CA VAL A 68 7.81 8.63 4.08
C VAL A 68 8.79 9.41 3.21
N ARG A 69 9.77 8.73 2.61
CA ARG A 69 10.77 9.35 1.76
C ARG A 69 10.81 8.79 0.36
N PHE A 70 11.29 9.61 -0.57
CA PHE A 70 11.70 9.16 -1.90
C PHE A 70 13.18 8.78 -1.90
N THR A 71 13.59 7.95 -2.86
CA THR A 71 15.03 7.62 -3.05
C THR A 71 15.81 8.85 -3.49
N GLY A 72 17.04 8.99 -3.01
CA GLY A 72 17.96 10.06 -3.38
C GLY A 72 18.64 10.65 -2.15
N LYS A 73 19.52 11.63 -2.39
CA LYS A 73 20.19 12.37 -1.32
C LYS A 73 19.17 13.26 -0.62
N GLU A 74 19.13 13.20 0.69
CA GLU A 74 18.32 14.07 1.51
C GLU A 74 18.83 15.51 1.44
N MET A 75 17.91 16.44 1.35
CA MET A 75 18.17 17.88 1.29
C MET A 75 17.37 18.55 2.40
N GLY A 76 17.94 19.57 3.02
CA GLY A 76 17.22 20.35 4.04
C GLY A 76 15.99 21.02 3.44
N HIS A 77 14.84 20.83 4.08
CA HIS A 77 13.59 21.50 3.75
C HIS A 77 12.92 21.97 5.05
N PRO A 78 12.37 23.18 5.12
CA PRO A 78 11.84 23.74 6.37
C PRO A 78 10.62 22.99 6.93
N GLU A 79 9.80 22.38 6.04
CA GLU A 79 8.52 21.77 6.44
C GLU A 79 8.48 20.26 6.25
N ILE A 80 9.25 19.71 5.28
CA ILE A 80 9.13 18.33 4.84
C ILE A 80 10.29 17.50 5.39
N PRO A 81 10.01 16.50 6.25
CA PRO A 81 11.04 15.57 6.69
C PRO A 81 11.53 14.73 5.51
N TYR A 82 12.83 14.40 5.49
CA TYR A 82 13.46 13.55 4.47
C TYR A 82 13.23 14.02 3.02
N TYR A 83 13.20 15.35 2.79
CA TYR A 83 13.01 15.90 1.46
C TYR A 83 14.14 15.48 0.51
N THR A 84 13.79 15.06 -0.70
CA THR A 84 14.73 14.70 -1.76
C THR A 84 14.38 15.43 -3.06
N LYS A 85 15.35 15.64 -3.95
CA LYS A 85 15.11 16.27 -5.26
C LYS A 85 13.99 15.59 -6.06
N LYS A 86 13.84 14.26 -5.91
CA LYS A 86 12.74 13.51 -6.55
C LYS A 86 11.35 13.93 -6.09
N MET A 87 11.20 14.45 -4.87
CA MET A 87 9.93 14.91 -4.37
C MET A 87 9.44 16.17 -5.11
N GLY A 88 10.36 17.08 -5.44
CA GLY A 88 10.04 18.24 -6.29
C GLY A 88 9.79 17.90 -7.76
N LEU A 89 10.40 16.82 -8.27
CA LEU A 89 10.27 16.40 -9.68
C LEU A 89 9.14 15.42 -9.94
N LYS A 90 8.67 14.70 -8.92
CA LYS A 90 7.60 13.70 -9.07
C LYS A 90 6.26 14.39 -9.28
N GLU A 91 5.64 14.11 -10.41
CA GLU A 91 4.34 14.66 -10.79
C GLU A 91 3.22 13.64 -10.60
N TYR A 92 2.07 14.14 -10.14
CA TYR A 92 0.79 13.45 -10.07
C TYR A 92 -0.17 14.13 -11.00
N GLU A 93 -0.59 13.43 -12.04
CA GLU A 93 -1.51 13.93 -13.04
C GLU A 93 -2.94 13.45 -12.74
N LYS A 94 -3.88 14.38 -12.91
CA LYS A 94 -5.31 14.12 -12.88
C LYS A 94 -5.96 14.81 -14.08
N PHE A 95 -6.82 14.08 -14.76
CA PHE A 95 -7.59 14.60 -15.87
C PHE A 95 -9.07 14.68 -15.51
N THR A 96 -9.70 15.82 -15.79
CA THR A 96 -11.11 16.07 -15.44
C THR A 96 -12.10 15.60 -16.51
N GLY A 97 -11.63 15.22 -17.70
CA GLY A 97 -12.46 14.81 -18.84
C GLY A 97 -12.81 15.94 -19.82
N TYR A 98 -12.49 17.19 -19.51
CA TYR A 98 -12.75 18.34 -20.36
C TYR A 98 -11.50 18.83 -21.11
N PRO A 99 -11.65 19.53 -22.26
CA PRO A 99 -10.52 20.19 -22.92
C PRO A 99 -9.77 21.09 -21.92
N GLY A 100 -8.43 21.00 -21.89
CA GLY A 100 -7.60 21.73 -20.92
C GLY A 100 -7.68 21.21 -19.48
N GLY A 101 -8.39 20.13 -19.21
CA GLY A 101 -8.64 19.59 -17.87
C GLY A 101 -7.50 18.78 -17.25
N ARG A 102 -6.29 18.78 -17.83
CA ARG A 102 -5.10 18.17 -17.23
C ARG A 102 -4.61 19.03 -16.06
N LYS A 103 -4.59 18.45 -14.87
CA LYS A 103 -4.03 19.07 -13.66
C LYS A 103 -2.82 18.29 -13.22
N ILE A 104 -1.71 18.98 -12.99
CA ILE A 104 -0.44 18.42 -12.56
C ILE A 104 -0.12 19.01 -11.19
N GLU A 105 0.21 18.16 -10.24
CA GLU A 105 0.66 18.53 -8.91
C GLU A 105 1.99 17.82 -8.62
N THR A 106 2.96 18.52 -8.04
CA THR A 106 4.22 17.89 -7.59
C THR A 106 3.98 17.09 -6.30
N ALA A 107 4.85 16.13 -6.01
CA ALA A 107 4.72 15.36 -4.76
C ALA A 107 4.86 16.25 -3.52
N GLU A 108 5.60 17.35 -3.62
CA GLU A 108 5.70 18.36 -2.57
C GLU A 108 4.34 19.04 -2.31
N GLN A 109 3.63 19.46 -3.36
CA GLN A 109 2.30 20.06 -3.25
C GLN A 109 1.27 19.07 -2.68
N VAL A 110 1.34 17.82 -3.14
CA VAL A 110 0.48 16.74 -2.62
C VAL A 110 0.76 16.48 -1.14
N TRP A 111 2.04 16.46 -0.73
CA TRP A 111 2.43 16.25 0.67
C TRP A 111 1.88 17.34 1.58
N LYS A 112 1.99 18.61 1.19
CA LYS A 112 1.46 19.75 1.97
C LYS A 112 -0.05 19.65 2.17
N ARG A 113 -0.77 19.14 1.19
CA ARG A 113 -2.22 19.02 1.24
C ARG A 113 -2.70 17.73 1.90
N ARG A 114 -2.18 16.58 1.47
CA ARG A 114 -2.58 15.24 1.93
C ARG A 114 -1.42 14.25 1.79
N PRO A 115 -0.55 14.12 2.79
CA PRO A 115 0.61 13.22 2.72
C PRO A 115 0.21 11.74 2.54
N GLU A 116 -0.95 11.32 3.07
CA GLU A 116 -1.45 9.95 2.94
C GLU A 116 -1.66 9.53 1.48
N MET A 117 -1.94 10.50 0.61
CA MET A 117 -2.21 10.27 -0.80
C MET A 117 -0.98 9.71 -1.54
N ILE A 118 0.23 10.08 -1.13
CA ILE A 118 1.48 9.61 -1.74
C ILE A 118 1.59 8.09 -1.64
N THR A 119 1.40 7.56 -0.43
CA THR A 119 1.46 6.12 -0.16
C THR A 119 0.27 5.39 -0.80
N THR A 120 -0.93 5.93 -0.64
CA THR A 120 -2.16 5.35 -1.21
C THR A 120 -2.07 5.24 -2.73
N GLU A 121 -1.60 6.28 -3.42
CA GLU A 121 -1.45 6.29 -4.87
C GLU A 121 -0.36 5.33 -5.36
N ALA A 122 0.75 5.21 -4.61
CA ALA A 122 1.80 4.25 -4.92
C ALA A 122 1.28 2.81 -4.85
N VAL A 123 0.55 2.46 -3.79
CA VAL A 123 -0.08 1.14 -3.62
C VAL A 123 -1.16 0.91 -4.69
N ARG A 124 -2.03 1.87 -4.94
CA ARG A 124 -3.10 1.78 -5.95
C ARG A 124 -2.55 1.42 -7.34
N ARG A 125 -1.40 1.99 -7.71
CA ARG A 125 -0.75 1.71 -9.01
C ARG A 125 -0.11 0.33 -9.08
N MET A 126 0.18 -0.31 -7.94
CA MET A 126 0.74 -1.66 -7.84
C MET A 126 -0.32 -2.75 -7.74
N LEU A 127 -1.55 -2.40 -7.38
CA LEU A 127 -2.68 -3.33 -7.34
C LEU A 127 -3.29 -3.57 -8.73
N PRO A 128 -3.95 -4.72 -8.95
CA PRO A 128 -4.67 -5.02 -10.19
C PRO A 128 -5.72 -3.96 -10.51
N LYS A 129 -5.86 -3.58 -11.79
CA LYS A 129 -6.80 -2.55 -12.25
C LYS A 129 -8.20 -3.12 -12.54
N ASN A 130 -8.74 -3.91 -11.61
CA ASN A 130 -10.05 -4.55 -11.73
C ASN A 130 -10.96 -4.25 -10.53
N ARG A 131 -12.15 -4.86 -10.49
CA ARG A 131 -13.09 -4.72 -9.36
C ARG A 131 -12.49 -5.22 -8.05
N LEU A 132 -11.75 -6.35 -8.09
CA LEU A 132 -11.10 -6.95 -6.93
C LEU A 132 -9.99 -6.03 -6.38
N GLY A 133 -9.16 -5.45 -7.25
CA GLY A 133 -8.12 -4.49 -6.84
C GLY A 133 -8.69 -3.24 -6.15
N ARG A 134 -9.90 -2.79 -6.54
CA ARG A 134 -10.59 -1.70 -5.82
C ARG A 134 -11.06 -2.12 -4.43
N GLN A 135 -11.44 -3.38 -4.23
CA GLN A 135 -11.78 -3.92 -2.91
C GLN A 135 -10.52 -4.05 -2.04
N MET A 136 -9.42 -4.56 -2.60
CA MET A 136 -8.11 -4.62 -1.92
C MET A 136 -7.66 -3.24 -1.44
N LEU A 137 -7.82 -2.21 -2.27
CA LEU A 137 -7.44 -0.84 -1.89
C LEU A 137 -8.27 -0.31 -0.70
N LYS A 138 -9.52 -0.73 -0.53
CA LYS A 138 -10.35 -0.34 0.64
C LYS A 138 -9.84 -0.93 1.95
N MET A 139 -9.07 -2.03 1.90
CA MET A 139 -8.43 -2.65 3.06
C MET A 139 -7.18 -1.88 3.52
N LEU A 140 -6.67 -0.96 2.72
CA LEU A 140 -5.59 -0.05 3.10
C LEU A 140 -6.15 1.15 3.87
N LYS A 141 -5.58 1.40 5.06
CA LYS A 141 -5.86 2.57 5.89
C LYS A 141 -4.56 3.31 6.12
N VAL A 142 -4.50 4.59 5.76
CA VAL A 142 -3.28 5.39 5.85
C VAL A 142 -3.54 6.60 6.74
N TYR A 143 -2.66 6.83 7.71
CA TYR A 143 -2.77 7.92 8.69
C TYR A 143 -1.49 8.77 8.69
N LYS A 144 -1.69 10.07 8.83
CA LYS A 144 -0.62 11.06 8.83
C LYS A 144 0.29 10.91 10.07
N GLY A 145 -0.30 10.76 11.24
CA GLY A 145 0.43 10.63 12.52
C GLY A 145 0.61 9.18 12.96
N ALA A 146 1.06 9.03 14.20
CA ALA A 146 1.25 7.73 14.85
C ALA A 146 -0.05 7.09 15.37
N GLU A 147 -1.10 7.88 15.57
CA GLU A 147 -2.37 7.42 16.12
C GLU A 147 -3.31 6.91 15.03
N HIS A 148 -4.02 5.83 15.32
CA HIS A 148 -5.03 5.26 14.44
C HIS A 148 -6.26 4.77 15.23
N PRO A 149 -7.49 4.82 14.65
CA PRO A 149 -8.73 4.44 15.34
C PRO A 149 -8.98 2.91 15.40
N HIS A 150 -8.04 2.09 14.91
CA HIS A 150 -8.22 0.64 14.77
C HIS A 150 -7.63 -0.17 15.95
N GLN A 151 -7.60 0.38 17.17
CA GLN A 151 -7.10 -0.33 18.34
C GLN A 151 -7.98 -1.53 18.71
N ALA A 152 -9.30 -1.42 18.52
CA ALA A 152 -10.24 -2.50 18.80
C ALA A 152 -10.02 -3.75 17.94
N GLN A 153 -9.43 -3.60 16.75
CA GLN A 153 -9.07 -4.70 15.86
C GLN A 153 -7.74 -5.39 16.22
N GLN A 154 -7.02 -4.89 17.23
CA GLN A 154 -5.74 -5.42 17.70
C GLN A 154 -4.77 -5.72 16.55
N PRO A 155 -4.37 -4.70 15.77
CA PRO A 155 -3.51 -4.92 14.62
C PRO A 155 -2.13 -5.44 15.06
N GLU A 156 -1.67 -6.51 14.40
CA GLU A 156 -0.36 -7.09 14.60
C GLU A 156 0.72 -6.29 13.87
N ALA A 157 1.98 -6.40 14.33
CA ALA A 157 3.10 -5.79 13.63
C ALA A 157 3.27 -6.40 12.23
N PHE A 158 3.64 -5.55 11.28
CA PHE A 158 3.90 -6.00 9.91
C PHE A 158 5.08 -6.98 9.89
N PRO A 159 5.00 -8.13 9.17
CA PRO A 159 6.04 -9.16 9.20
C PRO A 159 7.40 -8.64 8.71
N ASP A 160 8.45 -8.82 9.53
CA ASP A 160 9.81 -8.34 9.24
C ASP A 160 10.40 -8.91 7.95
N TYR A 161 10.08 -10.16 7.61
CA TYR A 161 10.55 -10.81 6.38
C TYR A 161 10.02 -10.12 5.10
N LEU A 162 8.95 -9.33 5.21
CA LEU A 162 8.45 -8.50 4.11
C LEU A 162 9.12 -7.12 4.09
N LEU A 163 9.53 -6.57 5.24
CA LEU A 163 10.15 -5.24 5.33
C LEU A 163 11.59 -5.22 4.82
N ASN A 164 12.31 -6.33 4.92
CA ASN A 164 13.75 -6.45 4.64
C ASN A 164 14.09 -6.91 3.20
N ARG A 165 13.20 -6.74 2.23
CA ARG A 165 13.43 -7.08 0.82
C ARG A 165 13.79 -5.89 -0.06
#